data_ede9fdba9ae2ab8e22e6d5076da4eff6
#
_entry.id   ede9fdba9ae2ab8e22e6d5076da4eff6
#
_cell.length_a   1.000
_cell.length_b   1.000
_cell.length_c   1.000
_cell.angle_alpha   90.00
_cell.angle_beta   90.00
_cell.angle_gamma   90.00
#
_symmetry.space_group_name_H-M   'P 1'
#
loop_
_entity.id
_entity.type
_entity.pdbx_description
1 polymer ?
#
loop_
_entity_poly.entity_id
_entity_poly.type
_entity_poly.pdbx_seq_one_letter_code
_entity_poly.pdbx_strand_id
1 'polypeptide(L)'
;MLCMNRPCFLVIDREFPGSVSTRKLVIETAKFNVLTAYSGKEALDIFTRFPAVSGIVLDGGLDDVSSSDVAREVKRLQPKMPIIVIATPGFTGCPVADYQLESFDPAKLLEILRSLKPEASAAIEKRNEDLSREKY
;
A
#
# COMPACT_ATOMS: atom_id res chain seq x y z
N MET A 1 -6.11 -10.25 21.20
CA MET A 1 -6.29 -10.05 20.65
C MET A 1 -6.91 -9.35 19.93
N LEU A 2 -6.90 -8.79 19.60
CA LEU A 2 -7.69 -8.34 19.11
C LEU A 2 -7.95 -8.53 17.90
N CYS A 3 -8.73 -8.88 17.77
CA CYS A 3 -9.28 -9.32 16.67
C CYS A 3 -9.48 -8.40 15.58
N MET A 4 -9.12 -7.24 15.79
CA MET A 4 -9.26 -6.32 14.74
C MET A 4 -7.96 -6.15 14.08
N ASN A 5 -7.57 -7.15 13.39
CA ASN A 5 -6.44 -7.07 12.52
C ASN A 5 -6.82 -6.27 11.30
N ARG A 6 -6.64 -4.98 11.35
CA ARG A 6 -6.81 -4.17 10.16
C ARG A 6 -5.74 -4.54 9.16
N PRO A 7 -6.08 -4.60 7.87
CA PRO A 7 -5.08 -4.80 6.84
C PRO A 7 -3.99 -3.73 6.96
N CYS A 8 -2.75 -4.15 6.78
CA CYS A 8 -1.61 -3.26 6.80
C CYS A 8 -0.96 -3.27 5.43
N PHE A 9 -0.73 -2.09 4.87
CA PHE A 9 -0.11 -1.95 3.55
C PHE A 9 1.24 -1.27 3.68
N LEU A 10 2.21 -1.76 2.94
CA LEU A 10 3.52 -1.12 2.85
C LEU A 10 3.46 -0.13 1.68
N VAL A 11 3.61 1.15 1.99
CA VAL A 11 3.64 2.21 0.98
C VAL A 11 5.09 2.59 0.74
N ILE A 12 5.54 2.47 -0.50
CA ILE A 12 6.90 2.82 -0.90
C ILE A 12 6.80 4.04 -1.79
N ASP A 13 7.19 5.16 -1.25
CA ASP A 13 7.05 6.45 -1.90
C ASP A 13 8.41 7.09 -2.08
N ARG A 14 8.48 8.03 -3.01
CA ARG A 14 9.69 8.81 -3.21
C ARG A 14 9.70 9.96 -2.22
N GLU A 15 10.77 10.07 -1.45
CA GLU A 15 10.85 11.03 -0.39
C GLU A 15 11.35 12.40 -0.85
N PHE A 16 10.69 13.43 -0.30
CA PHE A 16 11.23 14.77 -0.27
C PHE A 16 11.32 15.18 1.19
N PRO A 17 12.43 15.75 1.65
CA PRO A 17 12.57 16.15 3.04
C PRO A 17 11.41 17.03 3.50
N GLY A 18 10.84 16.69 4.64
CA GLY A 18 9.72 17.45 5.22
C GLY A 18 8.35 17.18 4.62
N SER A 19 8.24 16.32 3.62
CA SER A 19 6.94 16.00 3.04
C SER A 19 6.31 14.76 3.68
N VAL A 20 4.99 14.70 3.64
CA VAL A 20 4.22 13.56 4.12
C VAL A 20 3.62 12.87 2.90
N SER A 21 3.69 11.55 2.88
CA SER A 21 3.13 10.78 1.78
C SER A 21 1.62 10.94 1.71
N THR A 22 1.12 11.48 0.61
CA THR A 22 -0.32 11.61 0.37
C THR A 22 -0.97 10.24 0.28
N ARG A 23 -0.26 9.28 -0.27
CA ARG A 23 -0.75 7.90 -0.40
C ARG A 23 -0.97 7.29 0.98
N LYS A 24 -0.03 7.50 1.90
CA LYS A 24 -0.17 7.08 3.30
C LYS A 24 -1.42 7.68 3.92
N LEU A 25 -1.61 8.98 3.77
CA LEU A 25 -2.77 9.68 4.35
C LEU A 25 -4.10 9.14 3.82
N VAL A 26 -4.19 8.89 2.53
CA VAL A 26 -5.40 8.33 1.90
C VAL A 26 -5.73 6.95 2.49
N ILE A 27 -4.73 6.10 2.60
CA ILE A 27 -4.91 4.72 3.09
C ILE A 27 -5.27 4.74 4.57
N GLU A 28 -4.61 5.57 5.37
CA GLU A 28 -4.93 5.71 6.79
C GLU A 28 -6.34 6.27 7.01
N THR A 29 -6.77 7.21 6.18
CA THR A 29 -8.12 7.77 6.24
C THR A 29 -9.17 6.68 6.01
N ALA A 30 -8.86 5.68 5.20
CA ALA A 30 -9.74 4.53 4.97
C ALA A 30 -9.68 3.50 6.10
N LYS A 31 -8.96 3.79 7.18
CA LYS A 31 -8.83 2.96 8.38
C LYS A 31 -8.00 1.70 8.20
N PHE A 32 -7.12 1.70 7.22
CA PHE A 32 -6.10 0.67 7.09
C PHE A 32 -4.82 1.13 7.80
N ASN A 33 -4.01 0.17 8.23
CA ASN A 33 -2.69 0.47 8.80
C ASN A 33 -1.69 0.64 7.65
N VAL A 34 -0.68 1.47 7.88
CA VAL A 34 0.34 1.75 6.86
C VAL A 34 1.72 1.70 7.48
N LEU A 35 2.62 0.98 6.80
CA LEU A 35 4.06 1.11 7.00
C LEU A 35 4.58 1.89 5.81
N THR A 36 5.49 2.82 6.05
CA THR A 36 5.98 3.71 4.98
C THR A 36 7.47 3.53 4.79
N ALA A 37 7.88 3.39 3.54
CA ALA A 37 9.27 3.39 3.13
C ALA A 37 9.47 4.49 2.09
N TYR A 38 10.61 5.15 2.12
CA TYR A 38 10.90 6.26 1.21
C TYR A 38 12.01 5.95 0.22
N SER A 39 12.41 4.70 0.15
CA SER A 39 13.38 4.21 -0.83
C SER A 39 13.16 2.73 -1.06
N GLY A 40 13.68 2.21 -2.15
CA GLY A 40 13.58 0.79 -2.44
C GLY A 40 14.33 -0.06 -1.43
N LYS A 41 15.50 0.41 -0.99
CA LYS A 41 16.30 -0.29 0.01
C LYS A 41 15.58 -0.36 1.35
N GLU A 42 15.02 0.76 1.81
CA GLU A 42 14.25 0.80 3.05
C GLU A 42 13.03 -0.11 2.97
N ALA A 43 12.38 -0.13 1.81
CA ALA A 43 11.21 -0.97 1.59
C ALA A 43 11.53 -2.45 1.76
N LEU A 44 12.63 -2.90 1.19
CA LEU A 44 13.04 -4.31 1.30
C LEU A 44 13.42 -4.66 2.73
N ASP A 45 14.06 -3.76 3.44
CA ASP A 45 14.39 -3.94 4.85
C ASP A 45 13.12 -4.06 5.72
N ILE A 46 12.17 -3.16 5.51
CA ILE A 46 10.90 -3.19 6.23
C ILE A 46 10.12 -4.46 5.89
N PHE A 47 10.05 -4.84 4.61
CA PHE A 47 9.34 -6.03 4.19
C PHE A 47 9.92 -7.30 4.80
N THR A 48 11.24 -7.35 4.93
CA THR A 48 11.92 -8.49 5.56
C THR A 48 11.53 -8.61 7.04
N ARG A 49 11.35 -7.49 7.72
CA ARG A 49 10.93 -7.47 9.12
C ARG A 49 9.43 -7.72 9.31
N PHE A 50 8.62 -7.25 8.38
CA PHE A 50 7.16 -7.31 8.50
C PHE A 50 6.54 -7.93 7.25
N PRO A 51 6.81 -9.22 6.98
CA PRO A 51 6.32 -9.85 5.75
C PRO A 51 4.83 -10.14 5.73
N ALA A 52 4.14 -9.91 6.85
CA ALA A 52 2.71 -10.18 6.97
C ALA A 52 1.82 -9.02 6.49
N VAL A 53 2.38 -8.03 5.80
CA VAL A 53 1.57 -6.96 5.21
C VAL A 53 0.60 -7.55 4.18
N SER A 54 -0.52 -6.86 4.00
CA SER A 54 -1.59 -7.33 3.11
C SER A 54 -1.36 -6.98 1.65
N GLY A 55 -0.51 -6.02 1.37
CA GLY A 55 -0.18 -5.60 0.02
C GLY A 55 0.85 -4.49 0.03
N ILE A 56 1.35 -4.17 -1.15
CA ILE A 56 2.39 -3.17 -1.34
C ILE A 56 1.93 -2.15 -2.36
N VAL A 57 2.05 -0.87 -2.01
CA VAL A 57 1.79 0.25 -2.92
C VAL A 57 3.14 0.87 -3.27
N LEU A 58 3.53 0.80 -4.51
CA LEU A 58 4.88 1.07 -4.96
C LEU A 58 4.92 2.23 -5.95
N ASP A 59 5.74 3.23 -5.66
CA ASP A 59 5.98 4.34 -6.59
C ASP A 59 6.86 3.87 -7.74
N GLY A 60 6.44 4.18 -8.96
CA GLY A 60 7.19 3.80 -10.16
C GLY A 60 8.47 4.59 -10.38
N GLY A 61 8.72 5.64 -9.61
CA GLY A 61 9.84 6.56 -9.80
C GLY A 61 10.90 6.54 -8.71
N LEU A 62 11.15 5.39 -8.09
CA LEU A 62 12.19 5.28 -7.07
C LEU A 62 13.58 5.56 -7.65
N ASP A 63 14.41 6.25 -6.88
CA ASP A 63 15.72 6.69 -7.34
C ASP A 63 16.86 5.70 -7.06
N ASP A 64 16.77 4.92 -5.98
CA ASP A 64 17.86 4.03 -5.55
C ASP A 64 17.78 2.63 -6.18
N VAL A 65 16.65 1.97 -6.01
CA VAL A 65 16.40 0.62 -6.55
C VAL A 65 15.17 0.73 -7.44
N SER A 66 15.22 0.19 -8.63
CA SER A 66 14.07 0.30 -9.53
C SER A 66 12.83 -0.37 -8.95
N SER A 67 11.66 0.16 -9.29
CA SER A 67 10.39 -0.41 -8.86
C SER A 67 10.28 -1.89 -9.26
N SER A 68 10.74 -2.22 -10.47
CA SER A 68 10.72 -3.60 -10.95
C SER A 68 11.59 -4.51 -10.10
N ASP A 69 12.76 -4.04 -9.66
CA ASP A 69 13.65 -4.82 -8.81
C ASP A 69 13.06 -5.03 -7.42
N VAL A 70 12.45 -4.01 -6.86
CA VAL A 70 11.74 -4.13 -5.56
C VAL A 70 10.62 -5.15 -5.69
N ALA A 71 9.81 -5.05 -6.73
CA ALA A 71 8.69 -5.96 -6.96
C ALA A 71 9.14 -7.40 -7.15
N ARG A 72 10.22 -7.62 -7.90
CA ARG A 72 10.78 -8.96 -8.10
C ARG A 72 11.25 -9.57 -6.79
N GLU A 73 11.95 -8.79 -5.97
CA GLU A 73 12.45 -9.30 -4.69
C GLU A 73 11.30 -9.64 -3.76
N VAL A 74 10.26 -8.82 -3.70
CA VAL A 74 9.07 -9.12 -2.92
C VAL A 74 8.41 -10.41 -3.41
N LYS A 75 8.25 -10.55 -4.71
CA LYS A 75 7.65 -11.76 -5.29
C LYS A 75 8.50 -13.01 -5.08
N ARG A 76 9.82 -12.83 -5.03
CA ARG A 76 10.72 -13.94 -4.70
C ARG A 76 10.49 -14.45 -3.28
N LEU A 77 10.29 -13.53 -2.35
CA LEU A 77 10.06 -13.86 -0.95
C LEU A 77 8.63 -14.31 -0.69
N GLN A 78 7.66 -13.66 -1.32
CA GLN A 78 6.25 -14.00 -1.19
C GLN A 78 5.54 -13.88 -2.53
N PRO A 79 5.47 -14.97 -3.30
CA PRO A 79 4.91 -14.93 -4.66
C PRO A 79 3.46 -14.45 -4.76
N LYS A 80 2.70 -14.58 -3.68
CA LYS A 80 1.29 -14.18 -3.67
C LYS A 80 1.05 -12.76 -3.15
N MET A 81 2.10 -12.04 -2.77
CA MET A 81 1.96 -10.68 -2.25
C MET A 81 1.41 -9.75 -3.33
N PRO A 82 0.25 -9.10 -3.10
CA PRO A 82 -0.27 -8.15 -4.08
C PRO A 82 0.60 -6.90 -4.17
N ILE A 83 0.93 -6.49 -5.38
CA ILE A 83 1.73 -5.29 -5.63
C ILE A 83 0.97 -4.36 -6.56
N ILE A 84 0.77 -3.13 -6.12
CA ILE A 84 0.13 -2.08 -6.89
C ILE A 84 1.19 -1.03 -7.19
N VAL A 85 1.47 -0.80 -8.47
CA VAL A 85 2.42 0.23 -8.90
C VAL A 85 1.67 1.46 -9.35
N ILE A 86 2.12 2.62 -8.89
CA ILE A 86 1.60 3.91 -9.35
C ILE A 86 2.64 4.50 -10.29
N ALA A 87 2.30 4.57 -11.55
CA ALA A 87 3.21 5.05 -12.59
C ALA A 87 3.50 6.54 -12.42
N THR A 88 4.72 6.91 -12.79
CA THR A 88 5.18 8.30 -12.82
C THR A 88 5.73 8.59 -14.21
N PRO A 89 5.95 9.86 -14.57
CA PRO A 89 6.56 10.19 -15.86
C PRO A 89 7.87 9.43 -16.07
N GLY A 90 8.01 8.79 -17.22
CA GLY A 90 9.20 7.99 -17.54
C GLY A 90 9.15 6.53 -17.07
N PHE A 91 8.09 6.14 -16.38
CA PHE A 91 7.93 4.76 -15.92
C PHE A 91 7.69 3.83 -17.14
N THR A 92 8.45 2.75 -17.22
CA THR A 92 8.41 1.83 -18.36
C THR A 92 7.64 0.54 -18.11
N GLY A 93 7.10 0.38 -16.91
CA GLY A 93 6.31 -0.78 -16.55
C GLY A 93 6.96 -1.65 -15.48
N CYS A 94 6.14 -2.48 -14.86
CA CYS A 94 6.57 -3.44 -13.84
C CYS A 94 5.83 -4.75 -14.10
N PRO A 95 6.45 -5.67 -14.85
CA PRO A 95 5.76 -6.90 -15.29
C PRO A 95 5.25 -7.79 -14.17
N VAL A 96 5.87 -7.73 -13.00
CA VAL A 96 5.48 -8.59 -11.87
C VAL A 96 4.44 -7.94 -10.95
N ALA A 97 4.05 -6.69 -11.20
CA ALA A 97 3.01 -6.04 -10.42
C ALA A 97 1.64 -6.63 -10.77
N ASP A 98 0.77 -6.75 -9.77
CA ASP A 98 -0.58 -7.26 -9.98
C ASP A 98 -1.52 -6.18 -10.52
N TYR A 99 -1.27 -4.92 -10.13
CA TYR A 99 -2.06 -3.77 -10.57
C TYR A 99 -1.14 -2.62 -10.93
N GLN A 100 -1.53 -1.86 -11.93
CA GLN A 100 -0.80 -0.66 -12.31
C GLN A 100 -1.79 0.49 -12.50
N LEU A 101 -1.57 1.57 -11.76
CA LEU A 101 -2.31 2.82 -11.92
C LEU A 101 -1.44 3.77 -12.73
N GLU A 102 -2.03 4.41 -13.73
CA GLU A 102 -1.29 5.34 -14.59
C GLU A 102 -0.92 6.62 -13.87
N SER A 103 -1.66 6.97 -12.83
CA SER A 103 -1.37 8.10 -11.96
C SER A 103 -1.99 7.83 -10.60
N PHE A 104 -1.66 8.66 -9.61
CA PHE A 104 -2.25 8.50 -8.30
C PHE A 104 -3.72 8.93 -8.33
N ASP A 105 -4.60 7.95 -8.18
CA ASP A 105 -6.05 8.13 -8.10
C ASP A 105 -6.50 7.51 -6.77
N PRO A 106 -6.80 8.33 -5.76
CA PRO A 106 -7.18 7.81 -4.44
C PRO A 106 -8.36 6.85 -4.46
N ALA A 107 -9.38 7.16 -5.25
CA ALA A 107 -10.58 6.32 -5.33
C ALA A 107 -10.27 4.93 -5.89
N LYS A 108 -9.50 4.88 -6.98
CA LYS A 108 -9.10 3.61 -7.58
C LYS A 108 -8.18 2.82 -6.67
N LEU A 109 -7.23 3.50 -6.02
CA LEU A 109 -6.34 2.84 -5.08
C LEU A 109 -7.13 2.18 -3.95
N LEU A 110 -8.04 2.91 -3.33
CA LEU A 110 -8.85 2.36 -2.24
C LEU A 110 -9.75 1.23 -2.70
N GLU A 111 -10.28 1.31 -3.90
CA GLU A 111 -11.09 0.24 -4.48
C GLU A 111 -10.27 -1.06 -4.60
N ILE A 112 -9.05 -0.96 -5.09
CA ILE A 112 -8.15 -2.11 -5.19
C ILE A 112 -7.83 -2.68 -3.81
N LEU A 113 -7.44 -1.82 -2.86
CA LEU A 113 -7.08 -2.27 -1.51
C LEU A 113 -8.25 -2.96 -0.82
N ARG A 114 -9.46 -2.45 -0.97
CA ARG A 114 -10.66 -3.07 -0.40
C ARG A 114 -10.96 -4.42 -1.04
N SER A 115 -10.68 -4.57 -2.32
CA SER A 115 -10.90 -5.84 -3.00
C SER A 115 -9.93 -6.93 -2.53
N LEU A 116 -8.77 -6.56 -2.01
CA LEU A 116 -7.80 -7.52 -1.50
C LEU A 116 -8.22 -8.10 -0.15
N LYS A 117 -8.98 -7.34 0.64
CA LYS A 117 -9.45 -7.76 1.97
C LYS A 117 -10.90 -7.32 2.19
N PRO A 118 -11.84 -7.87 1.41
CA PRO A 118 -13.23 -7.39 1.44
C PRO A 118 -13.93 -7.56 2.78
N GLU A 119 -13.69 -8.65 3.49
CA GLU A 119 -14.30 -8.88 4.80
C GLU A 119 -13.84 -7.87 5.84
N ALA A 120 -12.55 -7.59 5.89
CA ALA A 120 -11.99 -6.61 6.80
C ALA A 120 -12.49 -5.21 6.47
N SER A 121 -12.60 -4.87 5.19
CA SER A 121 -13.10 -3.58 4.75
C SER A 121 -14.56 -3.39 5.14
N ALA A 122 -15.40 -4.40 4.95
CA ALA A 122 -16.81 -4.36 5.35
C ALA A 122 -16.96 -4.18 6.86
N ALA A 123 -16.13 -4.86 7.64
CA ALA A 123 -16.16 -4.74 9.10
C ALA A 123 -15.77 -3.33 9.55
N ILE A 124 -14.77 -2.73 8.91
CA ILE A 124 -14.35 -1.36 9.22
C ILE A 124 -15.48 -0.36 8.91
N GLU A 125 -16.10 -0.50 7.76
CA GLU A 125 -17.21 0.38 7.35
C GLU A 125 -18.38 0.28 8.30
N LYS A 126 -18.77 -0.93 8.67
CA LYS A 126 -19.85 -1.17 9.61
C LYS A 126 -19.57 -0.52 10.97
N ARG A 127 -18.35 -0.69 11.46
CA ARG A 127 -17.93 -0.10 12.72
C ARG A 127 -18.02 1.42 12.69
N ASN A 128 -17.59 2.04 11.59
CA ASN A 128 -17.67 3.48 11.44
C ASN A 128 -19.10 3.98 11.42
N GLU A 129 -20.01 3.26 10.78
CA GLU A 129 -21.44 3.57 10.81
C GLU A 129 -22.01 3.49 12.22
N ASP A 130 -21.71 2.42 12.95
CA ASP A 130 -22.17 2.22 14.31
C ASP A 130 -21.68 3.34 15.24
N LEU A 131 -20.42 3.73 15.13
CA LEU A 131 -19.85 4.82 15.91
C LEU A 131 -20.52 6.16 15.58
N SER A 132 -20.85 6.39 14.32
CA SER A 132 -21.56 7.59 13.90
C SER A 132 -22.96 7.65 14.46
N ARG A 133 -23.65 6.53 14.56
CA ARG A 133 -24.99 6.46 15.16
C ARG A 133 -24.97 6.71 16.65
N GLU A 134 -23.96 6.22 17.36
CA GLU A 134 -23.84 6.38 18.80
C GLU A 134 -23.61 7.83 19.23
N LYS A 135 -23.14 8.67 18.33
CA LYS A 135 -22.90 10.09 18.62
C LYS A 135 -24.19 10.91 18.68
N TYR A 136 -25.24 10.39 18.17
CA TYR A 136 -26.51 11.09 18.04
C TYR A 136 -27.66 10.19 18.53
#